data_cd6b5f30acb551748ceb9be93cdf3ad7
#
_entry.id   cd6b5f30acb551748ceb9be93cdf3ad7
#
_cell.length_a   1.000
_cell.length_b   1.000
_cell.length_c   1.000
_cell.angle_alpha   90.00
_cell.angle_beta   90.00
_cell.angle_gamma   90.00
#
_symmetry.space_group_name_H-M   'P 1'
#
loop_
_entity.id
_entity.type
_entity.pdbx_description
1 polymer ?
#
loop_
_entity_poly.entity_id
_entity_poly.type
_entity_poly.pdbx_seq_one_letter_code
_entity_poly.pdbx_strand_id
1 'polypeptide(L)'
;MEPATGRPDAPAAEFLEFVERCHDALRQHTGGNPRPFLDLWSHADDVSLMGGVGGHQVGFEEVSELLTAAAKTLNYETWSAENLATGSDDTFGFTVELERLTRQISGETEEMRLRATSIYRREDGIWRVVHRHGDGLMNVEIDPEGRR
;
A
#
# COMPACT_ATOMS: atom_id res chain seq x y z
N MET A 1 24.77 -13.32 -24.96
CA MET A 1 23.91 -12.84 -23.84
C MET A 1 22.46 -13.16 -24.18
N GLU A 2 21.80 -13.93 -23.34
CA GLU A 2 20.41 -14.26 -23.58
C GLU A 2 19.52 -13.04 -23.33
N PRO A 3 18.49 -12.83 -24.16
CA PRO A 3 17.55 -11.76 -23.91
C PRO A 3 16.80 -12.02 -22.60
N ALA A 4 16.56 -10.96 -21.86
CA ALA A 4 15.76 -11.02 -20.65
C ALA A 4 14.39 -11.62 -20.97
N THR A 5 14.00 -12.67 -20.26
CA THR A 5 12.73 -13.38 -20.46
C THR A 5 11.54 -12.72 -19.79
N GLY A 6 11.54 -11.42 -19.62
CA GLY A 6 10.42 -10.67 -19.08
C GLY A 6 10.13 -10.86 -17.59
N ARG A 7 10.91 -11.68 -16.88
CA ARG A 7 10.81 -11.77 -15.42
C ARG A 7 11.81 -10.82 -14.80
N PRO A 8 11.37 -9.91 -13.90
CA PRO A 8 12.33 -9.12 -13.14
C PRO A 8 13.17 -10.06 -12.26
N ASP A 9 14.43 -9.66 -12.03
CA ASP A 9 15.28 -10.36 -11.07
C ASP A 9 14.63 -10.35 -9.70
N ALA A 10 15.02 -11.30 -8.83
CA ALA A 10 14.54 -11.34 -7.46
C ALA A 10 14.84 -9.99 -6.79
N PRO A 11 13.88 -9.42 -6.04
CA PRO A 11 14.09 -8.14 -5.35
C PRO A 11 15.29 -8.21 -4.41
N ALA A 12 16.07 -7.13 -4.34
CA ALA A 12 17.18 -7.03 -3.41
C ALA A 12 16.69 -7.05 -1.96
N ALA A 13 17.52 -7.60 -1.07
CA ALA A 13 17.17 -7.70 0.36
C ALA A 13 16.83 -6.33 0.97
N GLU A 14 17.55 -5.29 0.57
CA GLU A 14 17.30 -3.92 1.05
C GLU A 14 15.88 -3.43 0.70
N PHE A 15 15.40 -3.73 -0.52
CA PHE A 15 14.04 -3.39 -0.91
C PHE A 15 13.01 -4.16 -0.08
N LEU A 16 13.23 -5.45 0.13
CA LEU A 16 12.32 -6.29 0.93
C LEU A 16 12.27 -5.83 2.39
N GLU A 17 13.40 -5.42 2.97
CA GLU A 17 13.44 -4.84 4.31
C GLU A 17 12.62 -3.54 4.38
N PHE A 18 12.71 -2.72 3.33
CA PHE A 18 11.90 -1.50 3.26
C PHE A 18 10.40 -1.82 3.21
N VAL A 19 9.99 -2.82 2.42
CA VAL A 19 8.60 -3.26 2.37
C VAL A 19 8.11 -3.68 3.76
N GLU A 20 8.92 -4.42 4.53
CA GLU A 20 8.57 -4.80 5.90
C GLU A 20 8.41 -3.58 6.81
N ARG A 21 9.26 -2.57 6.65
CA ARG A 21 9.10 -1.30 7.38
C ARG A 21 7.79 -0.61 7.01
N CYS A 22 7.38 -0.67 5.75
CA CYS A 22 6.09 -0.15 5.31
C CYS A 22 4.93 -0.90 5.95
N HIS A 23 5.02 -2.23 6.07
CA HIS A 23 4.01 -3.02 6.74
C HIS A 23 3.86 -2.62 8.22
N ASP A 24 4.97 -2.47 8.94
CA ASP A 24 4.95 -2.03 10.33
C ASP A 24 4.34 -0.63 10.47
N ALA A 25 4.68 0.26 9.54
CA ALA A 25 4.16 1.62 9.53
C ALA A 25 2.66 1.65 9.22
N LEU A 26 2.18 0.78 8.33
CA LEU A 26 0.76 0.65 8.02
C LEU A 26 -0.05 0.14 9.21
N ARG A 27 0.50 -0.78 9.99
CA ARG A 27 -0.14 -1.22 11.24
C ARG A 27 -0.35 -0.05 12.18
N GLN A 28 0.66 0.80 12.33
CA GLN A 28 0.56 1.99 13.18
C GLN A 28 -0.41 3.01 12.60
N HIS A 29 -0.37 3.23 11.29
CA HIS A 29 -1.25 4.17 10.60
C HIS A 29 -2.72 3.80 10.79
N THR A 30 -3.06 2.55 10.53
CA THR A 30 -4.45 2.07 10.67
C THR A 30 -4.90 1.99 12.11
N GLY A 31 -3.97 1.94 13.05
CA GLY A 31 -4.24 2.02 14.49
C GLY A 31 -4.33 3.45 15.04
N GLY A 32 -4.14 4.46 14.21
CA GLY A 32 -4.33 5.85 14.60
C GLY A 32 -3.06 6.72 14.65
N ASN A 33 -1.89 6.15 14.33
CA ASN A 33 -0.61 6.89 14.33
C ASN A 33 -0.06 7.04 12.91
N PRO A 34 -0.23 8.21 12.26
CA PRO A 34 0.16 8.38 10.85
C PRO A 34 1.65 8.61 10.65
N ARG A 35 2.39 9.04 11.68
CA ARG A 35 3.76 9.53 11.51
C ARG A 35 4.72 8.52 10.88
N PRO A 36 4.80 7.27 11.35
CA PRO A 36 5.77 6.33 10.78
C PRO A 36 5.57 6.09 9.28
N PHE A 37 4.32 6.02 8.82
CA PHE A 37 4.05 5.81 7.40
C PHE A 37 4.34 7.06 6.57
N LEU A 38 3.98 8.23 7.06
CA LEU A 38 4.33 9.50 6.41
C LEU A 38 5.85 9.66 6.21
N ASP A 39 6.64 9.23 7.18
CA ASP A 39 8.09 9.34 7.12
C ASP A 39 8.71 8.43 6.05
N LEU A 40 7.99 7.42 5.57
CA LEU A 40 8.46 6.52 4.52
C LEU A 40 8.11 7.00 3.10
N TRP A 41 7.25 7.98 2.97
CA TRP A 41 6.88 8.56 1.68
C TRP A 41 7.94 9.51 1.15
N SER A 42 8.08 9.57 -0.17
CA SER A 42 8.80 10.65 -0.84
C SER A 42 8.03 11.95 -0.63
N HIS A 43 8.74 13.04 -0.40
CA HIS A 43 8.14 14.37 -0.25
C HIS A 43 8.08 15.13 -1.58
N ALA A 44 8.21 14.43 -2.71
CA ALA A 44 8.20 15.03 -4.03
C ALA A 44 6.77 15.41 -4.47
N ASP A 45 6.68 16.21 -5.53
CA ASP A 45 5.40 16.68 -6.06
C ASP A 45 4.69 15.64 -6.92
N ASP A 46 5.36 14.56 -7.28
CA ASP A 46 4.83 13.52 -8.16
C ASP A 46 4.31 12.28 -7.44
N VAL A 47 4.31 12.28 -6.11
CA VAL A 47 3.70 11.18 -5.37
C VAL A 47 2.17 11.24 -5.49
N SER A 48 1.52 10.10 -5.35
CA SER A 48 0.07 10.02 -5.48
C SER A 48 -0.53 8.94 -4.58
N LEU A 49 -1.78 9.16 -4.22
CA LEU A 49 -2.52 8.26 -3.35
C LEU A 49 -3.97 8.16 -3.82
N MET A 50 -4.44 6.93 -3.97
CA MET A 50 -5.85 6.62 -4.14
C MET A 50 -6.21 5.71 -2.96
N GLY A 51 -6.78 6.29 -1.91
CA GLY A 51 -7.00 5.58 -0.66
C GLY A 51 -8.25 4.73 -0.64
N GLY A 52 -8.27 3.72 0.22
CA GLY A 52 -9.42 2.86 0.43
C GLY A 52 -10.63 3.61 1.01
N VAL A 53 -10.43 4.80 1.55
CA VAL A 53 -11.50 5.68 2.02
C VAL A 53 -12.02 6.61 0.92
N GLY A 54 -11.49 6.50 -0.30
CA GLY A 54 -11.83 7.32 -1.45
C GLY A 54 -10.83 8.43 -1.71
N GLY A 55 -11.11 9.22 -2.75
CA GLY A 55 -10.28 10.35 -3.11
C GLY A 55 -9.09 10.00 -4.00
N HIS A 56 -8.45 11.05 -4.47
CA HIS A 56 -7.22 10.96 -5.26
C HIS A 56 -6.38 12.21 -4.96
N GLN A 57 -5.19 11.99 -4.46
CA GLN A 57 -4.27 13.05 -4.06
C GLN A 57 -3.00 12.97 -4.88
N VAL A 58 -2.45 14.13 -5.24
CA VAL A 58 -1.18 14.25 -5.94
C VAL A 58 -0.31 15.26 -5.21
N GLY A 59 0.95 14.91 -4.99
CA GLY A 59 1.89 15.72 -4.23
C GLY A 59 1.86 15.38 -2.74
N PHE A 60 3.01 15.51 -2.09
CA PHE A 60 3.14 15.11 -0.69
C PHE A 60 2.22 15.88 0.26
N GLU A 61 1.97 17.16 0.00
CA GLU A 61 1.08 17.94 0.85
C GLU A 61 -0.31 17.34 0.93
N GLU A 62 -0.94 17.08 -0.24
CA GLU A 62 -2.28 16.47 -0.28
C GLU A 62 -2.29 15.04 0.26
N VAL A 63 -1.26 14.24 -0.07
CA VAL A 63 -1.12 12.86 0.41
C VAL A 63 -1.02 12.86 1.94
N SER A 64 -0.18 13.72 2.50
CA SER A 64 0.02 13.86 3.94
C SER A 64 -1.28 14.23 4.66
N GLU A 65 -2.05 15.15 4.12
CA GLU A 65 -3.34 15.56 4.70
C GLU A 65 -4.34 14.40 4.74
N LEU A 66 -4.46 13.65 3.64
CA LEU A 66 -5.38 12.50 3.61
C LEU A 66 -4.93 11.39 4.55
N LEU A 67 -3.65 11.03 4.54
CA LEU A 67 -3.14 9.98 5.41
C LEU A 67 -3.32 10.32 6.89
N THR A 68 -3.10 11.58 7.25
CA THR A 68 -3.31 12.05 8.62
C THR A 68 -4.79 11.94 9.02
N ALA A 69 -5.69 12.38 8.16
CA ALA A 69 -7.13 12.30 8.41
C ALA A 69 -7.61 10.85 8.48
N ALA A 70 -7.13 10.00 7.57
CA ALA A 70 -7.51 8.59 7.53
C ALA A 70 -7.08 7.84 8.80
N ALA A 71 -5.88 8.13 9.32
CA ALA A 71 -5.41 7.51 10.55
C ALA A 71 -6.33 7.79 11.74
N LYS A 72 -6.88 9.00 11.81
CA LYS A 72 -7.83 9.37 12.88
C LYS A 72 -9.18 8.66 12.73
N THR A 73 -9.57 8.34 11.51
CA THR A 73 -10.88 7.75 11.19
C THR A 73 -10.87 6.23 11.31
N LEU A 74 -9.80 5.57 10.85
CA LEU A 74 -9.78 4.12 10.71
C LEU A 74 -9.75 3.38 12.04
N ASN A 75 -8.79 3.67 12.89
CA ASN A 75 -8.68 3.10 14.24
C ASN A 75 -8.93 1.59 14.32
N TYR A 76 -8.21 0.81 13.52
CA TYR A 76 -8.29 -0.65 13.54
C TYR A 76 -7.26 -1.24 14.52
N GLU A 77 -7.57 -2.41 15.08
CA GLU A 77 -6.71 -3.09 16.05
C GLU A 77 -5.63 -3.94 15.38
N THR A 78 -5.95 -4.52 14.21
CA THR A 78 -5.00 -5.36 13.48
C THR A 78 -4.90 -4.93 12.03
N TRP A 79 -3.74 -5.17 11.44
CA TRP A 79 -3.47 -5.03 10.02
C TRP A 79 -2.53 -6.15 9.60
N SER A 80 -2.85 -6.80 8.50
CA SER A 80 -1.98 -7.81 7.91
C SER A 80 -2.08 -7.74 6.39
N ALA A 81 -1.09 -8.29 5.69
CA ALA A 81 -1.08 -8.35 4.25
C ALA A 81 -0.69 -9.74 3.75
N GLU A 82 -1.38 -10.17 2.69
CA GLU A 82 -0.98 -11.31 1.88
C GLU A 82 -0.34 -10.74 0.61
N ASN A 83 0.94 -11.04 0.38
CA ASN A 83 1.64 -10.58 -0.81
C ASN A 83 1.31 -11.47 -2.00
N LEU A 84 0.85 -10.85 -3.09
CA LEU A 84 0.53 -11.54 -4.34
C LEU A 84 1.64 -11.41 -5.37
N ALA A 85 2.34 -10.27 -5.38
CA ALA A 85 3.42 -10.00 -6.31
C ALA A 85 4.34 -8.92 -5.77
N THR A 86 5.63 -9.07 -6.04
CA THR A 86 6.66 -8.09 -5.67
C THR A 86 7.74 -8.09 -6.74
N GLY A 87 8.20 -6.92 -7.11
CA GLY A 87 9.30 -6.77 -8.03
C GLY A 87 10.06 -5.48 -7.78
N SER A 88 11.32 -5.45 -8.16
CA SER A 88 12.13 -4.23 -8.09
C SER A 88 13.34 -4.31 -9.00
N ASP A 89 13.82 -3.16 -9.43
CA ASP A 89 15.16 -2.97 -9.97
C ASP A 89 15.91 -2.00 -9.05
N ASP A 90 16.99 -1.38 -9.55
CA ASP A 90 17.79 -0.46 -8.72
C ASP A 90 17.09 0.86 -8.42
N THR A 91 16.02 1.19 -9.13
CA THR A 91 15.37 2.50 -9.08
C THR A 91 13.94 2.43 -8.57
N PHE A 92 13.17 1.45 -9.04
CA PHE A 92 11.76 1.31 -8.72
C PHE A 92 11.45 -0.08 -8.20
N GLY A 93 10.38 -0.16 -7.44
CA GLY A 93 9.81 -1.42 -6.98
C GLY A 93 8.31 -1.30 -6.83
N PHE A 94 7.64 -2.44 -6.69
CA PHE A 94 6.20 -2.49 -6.47
C PHE A 94 5.83 -3.67 -5.59
N THR A 95 4.69 -3.54 -4.94
CA THR A 95 4.00 -4.65 -4.28
C THR A 95 2.54 -4.68 -4.70
N VAL A 96 1.98 -5.86 -4.82
CA VAL A 96 0.54 -6.09 -4.99
C VAL A 96 0.10 -6.99 -3.86
N GLU A 97 -0.80 -6.50 -3.02
CA GLU A 97 -1.14 -7.16 -1.76
C GLU A 97 -2.64 -7.12 -1.48
N LEU A 98 -3.10 -8.11 -0.72
CA LEU A 98 -4.42 -8.08 -0.09
C LEU A 98 -4.21 -7.73 1.38
N GLU A 99 -4.86 -6.67 1.84
CA GLU A 99 -4.77 -6.21 3.23
C GLU A 99 -6.03 -6.57 3.98
N ARG A 100 -5.84 -6.92 5.25
CA ARG A 100 -6.94 -7.26 6.14
C ARG A 100 -6.79 -6.48 7.44
N LEU A 101 -7.82 -5.73 7.79
CA LEU A 101 -7.88 -4.94 9.02
C LEU A 101 -9.06 -5.44 9.85
N THR A 102 -8.86 -5.57 11.16
CA THR A 102 -9.94 -5.98 12.05
C THR A 102 -10.02 -5.09 13.29
N ARG A 103 -11.21 -5.00 13.83
CA ARG A 103 -11.46 -4.36 15.12
C ARG A 103 -12.67 -4.98 15.78
N GLN A 104 -12.76 -4.82 17.10
CA GLN A 104 -13.91 -5.29 17.88
C GLN A 104 -14.86 -4.11 18.10
N ILE A 105 -16.14 -4.32 17.77
CA ILE A 105 -17.21 -3.36 18.05
C ILE A 105 -18.33 -4.11 18.70
N SER A 106 -18.66 -3.74 19.94
CA SER A 106 -19.77 -4.35 20.71
C SER A 106 -19.68 -5.88 20.77
N GLY A 107 -18.48 -6.43 20.93
CA GLY A 107 -18.21 -7.86 21.02
C GLY A 107 -18.16 -8.59 19.69
N GLU A 108 -18.35 -7.90 18.58
CA GLU A 108 -18.27 -8.49 17.25
C GLU A 108 -17.03 -8.02 16.50
N THR A 109 -16.49 -8.89 15.65
CA THR A 109 -15.35 -8.55 14.81
C THR A 109 -15.83 -7.86 13.54
N GLU A 110 -15.37 -6.62 13.33
CA GLU A 110 -15.56 -5.91 12.07
C GLU A 110 -14.29 -6.06 11.25
N GLU A 111 -14.43 -6.43 9.98
CA GLU A 111 -13.31 -6.66 9.08
C GLU A 111 -13.40 -5.77 7.85
N MET A 112 -12.27 -5.18 7.48
CA MET A 112 -12.12 -4.48 6.20
C MET A 112 -11.03 -5.17 5.38
N ARG A 113 -11.29 -5.40 4.11
CA ARG A 113 -10.33 -5.96 3.17
C ARG A 113 -10.06 -4.98 2.04
N LEU A 114 -8.79 -4.84 1.69
CA LEU A 114 -8.36 -3.94 0.62
C LEU A 114 -7.49 -4.68 -0.39
N ARG A 115 -7.63 -4.27 -1.64
CA ARG A 115 -6.65 -4.60 -2.68
C ARG A 115 -5.71 -3.40 -2.73
N ALA A 116 -4.41 -3.64 -2.58
CA ALA A 116 -3.44 -2.56 -2.49
C ALA A 116 -2.27 -2.78 -3.42
N THR A 117 -1.99 -1.77 -4.24
CA THR A 117 -0.80 -1.70 -5.06
C THR A 117 0.02 -0.52 -4.59
N SER A 118 1.31 -0.74 -4.34
CA SER A 118 2.23 0.32 -3.97
C SER A 118 3.41 0.35 -4.93
N ILE A 119 3.86 1.56 -5.25
CA ILE A 119 5.06 1.79 -6.06
C ILE A 119 6.06 2.51 -5.17
N TYR A 120 7.30 2.08 -5.27
CA TYR A 120 8.41 2.58 -4.46
C TYR A 120 9.51 3.08 -5.40
N ARG A 121 10.22 4.11 -4.96
CA ARG A 121 11.32 4.70 -5.72
C ARG A 121 12.51 4.86 -4.80
N ARG A 122 13.71 4.58 -5.33
CA ARG A 122 14.95 4.82 -4.62
C ARG A 122 15.43 6.23 -4.94
N GLU A 123 15.49 7.07 -3.90
CA GLU A 123 15.90 8.47 -4.01
C GLU A 123 17.15 8.66 -3.16
N ASP A 124 18.25 9.07 -3.79
CA ASP A 124 19.53 9.26 -3.10
C ASP A 124 19.93 8.05 -2.24
N GLY A 125 19.75 6.86 -2.79
CA GLY A 125 20.07 5.60 -2.12
C GLY A 125 19.05 5.15 -1.06
N ILE A 126 17.94 5.88 -0.88
CA ILE A 126 16.92 5.57 0.13
C ILE A 126 15.60 5.25 -0.58
N TRP A 127 15.00 4.09 -0.23
CA TRP A 127 13.69 3.72 -0.73
C TRP A 127 12.60 4.59 -0.13
N ARG A 128 11.62 4.99 -0.95
CA ARG A 128 10.47 5.81 -0.55
C ARG A 128 9.21 5.29 -1.23
N VAL A 129 8.07 5.44 -0.58
CA VAL A 129 6.77 5.20 -1.20
C VAL A 129 6.46 6.39 -2.10
N VAL A 130 6.07 6.14 -3.35
CA VAL A 130 5.69 7.21 -4.29
C VAL A 130 4.27 7.08 -4.78
N HIS A 131 3.67 5.91 -4.66
CA HIS A 131 2.27 5.70 -5.01
C HIS A 131 1.66 4.58 -4.17
N ARG A 132 0.42 4.75 -3.82
CA ARG A 132 -0.40 3.69 -3.24
C ARG A 132 -1.83 3.82 -3.77
N HIS A 133 -2.38 2.71 -4.23
CA HIS A 133 -3.78 2.59 -4.55
C HIS A 133 -4.36 1.43 -3.76
N GLY A 134 -5.32 1.75 -2.88
CA GLY A 134 -6.06 0.74 -2.13
C GLY A 134 -7.54 0.93 -2.36
N ASP A 135 -8.27 -0.16 -2.60
CA ASP A 135 -9.72 -0.13 -2.70
C ASP A 135 -10.34 -1.33 -1.97
N GLY A 136 -11.63 -1.21 -1.67
CA GLY A 136 -12.37 -2.26 -1.00
C GLY A 136 -12.49 -3.49 -1.89
N LEU A 137 -12.35 -4.67 -1.29
CA LEU A 137 -12.56 -5.92 -1.99
C LEU A 137 -14.06 -6.14 -2.17
N MET A 138 -14.49 -6.12 -3.43
CA MET A 138 -15.88 -6.37 -3.80
C MET A 138 -16.04 -7.77 -4.39
N ASN A 139 -17.06 -8.47 -3.92
CA ASN A 139 -17.44 -9.76 -4.49
C ASN A 139 -18.50 -9.53 -5.57
N VAL A 140 -18.02 -9.39 -6.80
CA VAL A 140 -18.89 -9.29 -7.97
C VAL A 140 -18.74 -10.55 -8.80
N GLU A 141 -19.84 -11.21 -9.06
CA GLU A 141 -19.84 -12.38 -9.93
C GLU A 141 -19.65 -11.92 -11.38
N ILE A 142 -18.58 -12.41 -12.00
CA ILE A 142 -18.27 -12.09 -13.38
C ILE A 142 -18.71 -13.26 -14.27
N ASP A 143 -19.54 -12.96 -15.26
CA ASP A 143 -19.89 -13.92 -16.31
C ASP A 143 -18.88 -13.78 -17.45
N PRO A 144 -17.94 -14.73 -17.61
CA PRO A 144 -16.92 -14.61 -18.65
C PRO A 144 -17.46 -14.74 -20.07
N GLU A 145 -18.71 -15.17 -20.23
CA GLU A 145 -19.35 -15.28 -21.53
C GLU A 145 -20.25 -14.10 -21.85
N GLY A 146 -20.41 -13.16 -20.91
CA GLY A 146 -21.14 -11.92 -21.16
C GLY A 146 -22.64 -12.09 -21.41
N ARG A 147 -23.27 -13.08 -20.78
CA ARG A 147 -24.70 -13.37 -20.97
C ARG A 147 -25.64 -12.61 -20.04
N ARG A 148 -25.09 -11.83 -19.12
CA ARG A 148 -25.85 -10.99 -18.20
C ARG A 148 -25.86 -9.54 -18.62
#